data_2a2b12127502477212d27e4413638c38
#
_entry.id   2a2b12127502477212d27e4413638c38
#
_cell.length_a   1.000
_cell.length_b   1.000
_cell.length_c   1.000
_cell.angle_alpha   90.00
_cell.angle_beta   90.00
_cell.angle_gamma   90.00
#
_symmetry.space_group_name_H-M   'P 1'
#
loop_
_entity.id
_entity.type
_entity.pdbx_description
1 polymer ?
#
loop_
_entity_poly.entity_id
_entity_poly.type
_entity_poly.pdbx_seq_one_letter_code
_entity_poly.pdbx_strand_id
1 'polypeptide(L)'
;RSFGGFAGYWGDNSKTDYSIRRTPDGYNLELKLALSPALRDKLAAGQTNIPIGIGFQVNDDTNNDGQRDSLCFNTGAINSAWSSPAYMNTMVLFSGTYRAAQGTAVLDGIADSAYQSAEAIYVDRNSAGAYEIGAASAVVHTLYESSYLYCIAEVADSTVNSSATRP
;
A
#
# COMPACT_ATOMS: atom_id res chain seq x y z
N ARG A 1 10.50 11.91 -1.15
CA ARG A 1 10.51 10.59 -1.76
C ARG A 1 9.51 10.57 -2.90
N SER A 2 9.91 10.06 -4.07
CA SER A 2 8.96 9.83 -5.15
C SER A 2 8.13 8.60 -4.80
N PHE A 3 6.83 8.73 -4.91
CA PHE A 3 5.95 7.58 -4.85
C PHE A 3 6.26 6.69 -6.06
N GLY A 4 6.67 5.44 -5.83
CA GLY A 4 7.00 4.50 -6.90
C GLY A 4 5.80 4.23 -7.79
N GLY A 5 6.02 4.01 -9.06
CA GLY A 5 4.96 3.74 -10.01
C GLY A 5 4.19 2.47 -9.68
N PHE A 6 2.92 2.43 -10.06
CA PHE A 6 2.09 1.24 -9.99
C PHE A 6 2.26 0.43 -11.26
N ALA A 7 2.40 -0.88 -11.14
CA ALA A 7 2.37 -1.77 -12.30
C ALA A 7 0.92 -2.13 -12.70
N GLY A 8 0.73 -2.48 -13.95
CA GLY A 8 -0.57 -2.90 -14.46
C GLY A 8 -1.59 -1.77 -14.57
N TYR A 9 -2.83 -2.02 -14.14
CA TYR A 9 -3.93 -1.06 -14.27
C TYR A 9 -3.66 0.28 -13.59
N TRP A 10 -2.95 0.29 -12.46
CA TRP A 10 -2.62 1.50 -11.70
C TRP A 10 -1.31 2.16 -12.12
N GLY A 11 -0.66 1.69 -13.17
CA GLY A 11 0.48 2.38 -13.79
C GLY A 11 0.13 3.74 -14.40
N ASP A 12 -1.17 4.03 -14.58
CA ASP A 12 -1.69 5.32 -15.00
C ASP A 12 -2.05 6.17 -13.78
N ASN A 13 -1.33 7.26 -13.56
CA ASN A 13 -1.52 8.17 -12.43
C ASN A 13 -2.93 8.79 -12.35
N SER A 14 -3.67 8.82 -13.46
CA SER A 14 -5.08 9.32 -13.47
C SER A 14 -6.04 8.41 -12.68
N LYS A 15 -5.61 7.20 -12.31
CA LYS A 15 -6.39 6.21 -11.57
C LYS A 15 -6.05 6.14 -10.08
N THR A 16 -5.15 7.02 -9.64
CA THR A 16 -4.64 7.00 -8.27
C THR A 16 -4.64 8.41 -7.70
N ASP A 17 -5.33 8.60 -6.59
CA ASP A 17 -5.18 9.77 -5.72
C ASP A 17 -4.41 9.35 -4.47
N TYR A 18 -3.67 10.27 -3.85
CA TYR A 18 -2.99 10.00 -2.60
C TYR A 18 -2.81 11.25 -1.75
N SER A 19 -2.71 11.04 -0.43
CA SER A 19 -2.30 12.04 0.54
C SER A 19 -1.14 11.51 1.40
N ILE A 20 -0.19 12.37 1.73
CA ILE A 20 0.92 12.04 2.63
C ILE A 20 0.93 13.06 3.76
N ARG A 21 0.93 12.58 5.01
CA ARG A 21 1.04 13.40 6.20
C ARG A 21 2.20 12.94 7.06
N ARG A 22 3.06 13.88 7.47
CA ARG A 22 4.16 13.59 8.41
C ARG A 22 3.63 13.33 9.81
N THR A 23 4.26 12.37 10.49
CA THR A 23 4.11 12.11 11.91
C THR A 23 5.47 12.34 12.61
N PRO A 24 5.53 12.37 13.95
CA PRO A 24 6.82 12.48 14.66
C PRO A 24 7.80 11.36 14.30
N ASP A 25 7.29 10.16 14.04
CA ASP A 25 8.09 8.94 13.85
C ASP A 25 8.10 8.43 12.40
N GLY A 26 7.60 9.23 11.44
CA GLY A 26 7.53 8.80 10.05
C GLY A 26 6.49 9.56 9.22
N TYR A 27 5.60 8.86 8.58
CA TYR A 27 4.50 9.43 7.79
C TYR A 27 3.34 8.45 7.58
N ASN A 28 2.15 9.01 7.37
CA ASN A 28 1.00 8.26 6.86
C ASN A 28 0.91 8.49 5.36
N LEU A 29 0.67 7.42 4.63
CA LEU A 29 0.34 7.44 3.21
C LEU A 29 -1.06 6.86 3.01
N GLU A 30 -1.94 7.66 2.47
CA GLU A 30 -3.29 7.27 2.12
C GLU A 30 -3.45 7.23 0.60
N LEU A 31 -4.05 6.14 0.10
CA LEU A 31 -4.21 5.86 -1.32
C LEU A 31 -5.68 5.62 -1.64
N LYS A 32 -6.13 6.19 -2.76
CA LYS A 32 -7.40 5.87 -3.40
C LYS A 32 -7.12 5.36 -4.81
N LEU A 33 -7.39 4.09 -5.02
CA LEU A 33 -7.09 3.37 -6.26
C LEU A 33 -8.39 3.04 -6.99
N ALA A 34 -8.54 3.52 -8.22
CA ALA A 34 -9.70 3.17 -9.04
C ALA A 34 -9.66 1.67 -9.38
N LEU A 35 -10.74 0.97 -9.10
CA LEU A 35 -10.84 -0.44 -9.46
C LEU A 35 -10.95 -0.61 -10.98
N SER A 36 -10.31 -1.64 -11.52
CA SER A 36 -10.42 -1.96 -12.95
C SER A 36 -11.88 -2.24 -13.34
N PRO A 37 -12.27 -1.98 -14.60
CA PRO A 37 -13.63 -2.29 -15.06
C PRO A 37 -14.04 -3.72 -14.73
N ALA A 38 -13.18 -4.70 -15.03
CA ALA A 38 -13.46 -6.11 -14.78
C ALA A 38 -13.68 -6.42 -13.28
N LEU A 39 -12.98 -5.71 -12.38
CA LEU A 39 -13.17 -5.89 -10.94
C LEU A 39 -14.47 -5.23 -10.47
N ARG A 40 -14.80 -4.04 -10.98
CA ARG A 40 -16.08 -3.37 -10.70
C ARG A 40 -17.28 -4.18 -11.17
N ASP A 41 -17.18 -4.79 -12.36
CA ASP A 41 -18.24 -5.64 -12.92
C ASP A 41 -18.49 -6.88 -12.02
N LYS A 42 -17.44 -7.49 -11.50
CA LYS A 42 -17.55 -8.59 -10.54
C LYS A 42 -18.23 -8.17 -9.24
N LEU A 43 -17.84 -7.02 -8.69
CA LEU A 43 -18.46 -6.46 -7.47
C LEU A 43 -19.93 -6.11 -7.71
N ALA A 44 -20.25 -5.48 -8.85
CA ALA A 44 -21.64 -5.13 -9.22
C ALA A 44 -22.51 -6.37 -9.43
N ALA A 45 -21.92 -7.47 -9.90
CA ALA A 45 -22.59 -8.77 -10.00
C ALA A 45 -22.74 -9.50 -8.65
N GLY A 46 -22.36 -8.86 -7.53
CA GLY A 46 -22.46 -9.44 -6.19
C GLY A 46 -21.47 -10.59 -5.95
N GLN A 47 -20.41 -10.70 -6.75
CA GLN A 47 -19.37 -11.71 -6.50
C GLN A 47 -18.64 -11.41 -5.20
N THR A 48 -18.41 -12.44 -4.42
CA THR A 48 -17.62 -12.41 -3.19
C THR A 48 -16.32 -13.21 -3.38
N ASN A 49 -15.39 -13.05 -2.48
CA ASN A 49 -14.11 -13.77 -2.54
C ASN A 49 -13.31 -13.49 -3.83
N ILE A 50 -13.26 -12.24 -4.25
CA ILE A 50 -12.52 -11.82 -5.44
C ILE A 50 -11.04 -11.66 -5.10
N PRO A 51 -10.14 -12.54 -5.57
CA PRO A 51 -8.72 -12.42 -5.29
C PRO A 51 -8.10 -11.32 -6.15
N ILE A 52 -7.26 -10.49 -5.53
CA ILE A 52 -6.38 -9.55 -6.21
C ILE A 52 -4.94 -9.74 -5.70
N GLY A 53 -3.96 -9.58 -6.57
CA GLY A 53 -2.57 -9.53 -6.17
C GLY A 53 -2.26 -8.14 -5.61
N ILE A 54 -1.67 -8.08 -4.41
CA ILE A 54 -1.26 -6.83 -3.80
C ILE A 54 0.10 -7.00 -3.12
N GLY A 55 0.97 -5.99 -3.29
CA GLY A 55 2.25 -5.91 -2.61
C GLY A 55 2.49 -4.49 -2.13
N PHE A 56 2.99 -4.35 -0.92
CA PHE A 56 3.43 -3.07 -0.36
C PHE A 56 4.93 -3.09 -0.14
N GLN A 57 5.55 -1.96 -0.43
CA GLN A 57 6.98 -1.77 -0.33
C GLN A 57 7.27 -0.41 0.28
N VAL A 58 8.17 -0.36 1.24
CA VAL A 58 8.74 0.87 1.78
C VAL A 58 10.21 0.95 1.38
N ASN A 59 10.58 2.04 0.72
CA ASN A 59 11.97 2.37 0.41
C ASN A 59 12.49 3.32 1.49
N ASP A 60 13.65 3.00 2.04
CA ASP A 60 14.34 3.82 3.01
C ASP A 60 15.62 4.42 2.41
N ASP A 61 15.84 5.69 2.71
CA ASP A 61 17.04 6.48 2.36
C ASP A 61 17.56 7.06 3.68
N THR A 62 18.34 6.26 4.39
CA THR A 62 18.77 6.52 5.77
C THR A 62 19.67 7.73 5.87
N ASN A 63 20.52 7.97 4.85
CA ASN A 63 21.50 9.04 4.83
C ASN A 63 21.03 10.29 4.08
N ASN A 64 19.81 10.25 3.51
CA ASN A 64 19.17 11.35 2.79
C ASN A 64 19.95 11.85 1.55
N ASP A 65 20.63 10.94 0.85
CA ASP A 65 21.38 11.26 -0.38
C ASP A 65 20.55 11.10 -1.67
N GLY A 66 19.29 10.70 -1.54
CA GLY A 66 18.37 10.45 -2.65
C GLY A 66 18.47 9.05 -3.23
N GLN A 67 19.36 8.20 -2.70
CA GLN A 67 19.46 6.80 -3.05
C GLN A 67 18.69 5.96 -2.04
N ARG A 68 18.33 4.77 -2.47
CA ARG A 68 17.67 3.82 -1.59
C ARG A 68 18.72 2.97 -0.87
N ASP A 69 18.76 3.06 0.45
CA ASP A 69 19.66 2.26 1.30
C ASP A 69 19.05 0.92 1.65
N SER A 70 17.75 0.90 1.96
CA SER A 70 17.05 -0.32 2.31
C SER A 70 15.65 -0.42 1.71
N LEU A 71 15.05 -1.59 1.81
CA LEU A 71 13.80 -1.93 1.18
C LEU A 71 13.05 -2.97 2.00
N CYS A 72 11.85 -2.61 2.47
CA CYS A 72 10.96 -3.50 3.19
C CYS A 72 9.75 -3.88 2.34
N PHE A 73 9.32 -5.12 2.45
CA PHE A 73 8.16 -5.67 1.76
C PHE A 73 7.19 -6.32 2.75
N ASN A 74 5.94 -6.40 2.37
CA ASN A 74 4.96 -7.24 3.06
C ASN A 74 4.95 -8.69 2.56
N THR A 75 5.77 -9.03 1.56
CA THR A 75 5.88 -10.40 1.00
C THR A 75 7.25 -10.97 1.30
N GLY A 76 7.34 -12.30 1.49
CA GLY A 76 8.62 -13.00 1.65
C GLY A 76 9.44 -13.12 0.35
N ALA A 77 8.90 -12.70 -0.76
CA ALA A 77 9.50 -12.89 -2.08
C ALA A 77 9.93 -11.60 -2.77
N ILE A 78 10.72 -10.78 -2.08
CA ILE A 78 11.83 -10.07 -2.70
C ILE A 78 11.54 -9.20 -3.95
N ASN A 79 12.57 -8.51 -4.38
CA ASN A 79 12.82 -7.69 -5.57
C ASN A 79 12.09 -8.06 -6.90
N SER A 80 11.38 -9.16 -6.98
CA SER A 80 10.63 -9.56 -8.17
C SER A 80 9.14 -9.25 -8.10
N ALA A 81 8.62 -8.85 -6.95
CA ALA A 81 7.19 -8.52 -6.81
C ALA A 81 6.76 -7.32 -7.67
N TRP A 82 7.66 -6.39 -7.94
CA TRP A 82 7.44 -5.26 -8.84
C TRP A 82 7.29 -5.68 -10.32
N SER A 83 7.83 -6.82 -10.70
CA SER A 83 7.87 -7.28 -12.10
C SER A 83 6.92 -8.45 -12.39
N SER A 84 6.40 -9.13 -11.36
CA SER A 84 5.53 -10.28 -11.54
C SER A 84 4.47 -10.42 -10.44
N PRO A 85 3.20 -10.54 -10.79
CA PRO A 85 2.11 -10.80 -9.85
C PRO A 85 2.26 -12.10 -9.05
N ALA A 86 3.07 -13.06 -9.54
CA ALA A 86 3.31 -14.33 -8.86
C ALA A 86 3.99 -14.18 -7.49
N TYR A 87 4.63 -13.04 -7.25
CA TYR A 87 5.30 -12.72 -5.98
C TYR A 87 4.49 -11.79 -5.08
N MET A 88 3.31 -11.39 -5.50
CA MET A 88 2.40 -10.58 -4.69
C MET A 88 1.61 -11.46 -3.74
N ASN A 89 1.27 -10.94 -2.57
CA ASN A 89 0.30 -11.56 -1.71
C ASN A 89 -1.10 -11.48 -2.34
N THR A 90 -1.92 -12.46 -2.04
CA THR A 90 -3.33 -12.41 -2.44
C THR A 90 -4.13 -11.70 -1.36
N MET A 91 -4.73 -10.57 -1.73
CA MET A 91 -5.82 -9.96 -0.98
C MET A 91 -7.13 -10.49 -1.53
N VAL A 92 -8.05 -10.84 -0.64
CA VAL A 92 -9.40 -11.21 -1.03
C VAL A 92 -10.36 -10.17 -0.49
N LEU A 93 -11.13 -9.55 -1.35
CA LEU A 93 -11.97 -8.40 -1.00
C LEU A 93 -13.12 -8.73 -0.03
N PHE A 94 -13.42 -9.99 0.27
CA PHE A 94 -14.50 -10.34 1.17
C PHE A 94 -14.20 -11.48 2.15
N SER A 95 -13.23 -12.32 1.83
CA SER A 95 -12.72 -13.33 2.75
C SER A 95 -11.36 -13.80 2.29
N GLY A 96 -10.40 -13.96 3.16
CA GLY A 96 -9.05 -14.38 2.80
C GLY A 96 -8.03 -14.00 3.87
N THR A 97 -6.76 -14.06 3.51
CA THR A 97 -5.65 -13.78 4.43
C THR A 97 -5.60 -12.31 4.86
N TYR A 98 -5.93 -11.39 3.96
CA TYR A 98 -6.10 -9.97 4.30
C TYR A 98 -7.49 -9.51 3.87
N ARG A 99 -8.20 -8.85 4.76
CA ARG A 99 -9.56 -8.38 4.52
C ARG A 99 -9.57 -6.87 4.33
N ALA A 100 -9.93 -6.43 3.12
CA ALA A 100 -10.39 -5.05 2.95
C ALA A 100 -11.81 -4.95 3.53
N ALA A 101 -12.05 -3.98 4.41
CA ALA A 101 -13.38 -3.73 4.91
C ALA A 101 -14.19 -2.87 3.91
N GLN A 102 -15.51 -2.99 3.93
CA GLN A 102 -16.37 -2.10 3.14
C GLN A 102 -16.45 -0.73 3.81
N GLY A 103 -16.15 0.33 3.07
CA GLY A 103 -16.19 1.69 3.58
C GLY A 103 -15.56 2.69 2.63
N THR A 104 -15.67 3.95 3.01
CA THR A 104 -15.05 5.10 2.33
C THR A 104 -14.13 5.81 3.30
N ALA A 105 -13.18 6.57 2.77
CA ALA A 105 -12.28 7.40 3.55
C ALA A 105 -12.14 8.80 2.93
N VAL A 106 -11.80 9.77 3.77
CA VAL A 106 -11.43 11.13 3.35
C VAL A 106 -9.91 11.15 3.08
N LEU A 107 -9.52 11.61 1.91
CA LEU A 107 -8.12 11.60 1.48
C LEU A 107 -7.36 12.81 2.07
N ASP A 108 -7.09 12.80 3.37
CA ASP A 108 -6.42 13.89 4.10
C ASP A 108 -5.14 13.46 4.84
N GLY A 109 -4.77 12.16 4.73
CA GLY A 109 -3.62 11.56 5.42
C GLY A 109 -3.87 11.27 6.90
N ILE A 110 -5.13 11.30 7.35
CA ILE A 110 -5.53 10.90 8.69
C ILE A 110 -6.30 9.60 8.59
N ALA A 111 -5.97 8.62 9.44
CA ALA A 111 -6.69 7.37 9.48
C ALA A 111 -8.14 7.58 9.94
N ASP A 112 -9.09 7.40 9.02
CA ASP A 112 -10.52 7.37 9.35
C ASP A 112 -10.85 6.17 10.24
N SER A 113 -11.86 6.32 11.11
CA SER A 113 -12.32 5.22 11.97
C SER A 113 -12.80 3.99 11.19
N ALA A 114 -13.20 4.15 9.94
CA ALA A 114 -13.58 3.05 9.05
C ALA A 114 -12.45 2.04 8.85
N TYR A 115 -11.18 2.48 8.85
CA TYR A 115 -10.02 1.60 8.70
C TYR A 115 -9.83 0.63 9.88
N GLN A 116 -10.41 0.93 11.05
CA GLN A 116 -10.32 0.05 12.23
C GLN A 116 -11.01 -1.31 12.00
N SER A 117 -11.93 -1.39 11.05
CA SER A 117 -12.59 -2.65 10.67
C SER A 117 -11.80 -3.49 9.68
N ALA A 118 -10.75 -2.93 9.09
CA ALA A 118 -9.89 -3.60 8.13
C ALA A 118 -8.73 -4.34 8.82
N GLU A 119 -8.32 -5.45 8.21
CA GLU A 119 -7.16 -6.21 8.71
C GLU A 119 -5.87 -5.45 8.44
N ALA A 120 -4.93 -5.52 9.39
CA ALA A 120 -3.62 -4.90 9.27
C ALA A 120 -2.70 -5.73 8.37
N ILE A 121 -2.07 -5.08 7.41
CA ILE A 121 -1.02 -5.65 6.54
C ILE A 121 0.32 -5.06 6.99
N TYR A 122 1.22 -5.90 7.49
CA TYR A 122 2.53 -5.48 7.98
C TYR A 122 3.56 -5.48 6.85
N VAL A 123 4.29 -4.37 6.72
CA VAL A 123 5.40 -4.17 5.77
C VAL A 123 6.68 -4.07 6.60
N ASP A 124 7.27 -5.21 6.92
CA ASP A 124 8.32 -5.35 7.93
C ASP A 124 9.45 -6.32 7.54
N ARG A 125 9.51 -6.73 6.26
CA ARG A 125 10.48 -7.72 5.79
C ARG A 125 11.47 -7.10 4.81
N ASN A 126 12.72 -7.47 4.97
CA ASN A 126 13.79 -7.08 4.06
C ASN A 126 13.74 -7.85 2.73
N SER A 127 14.68 -7.55 1.83
CA SER A 127 14.77 -8.17 0.51
C SER A 127 15.05 -9.68 0.53
N ALA A 128 15.52 -10.23 1.64
CA ALA A 128 15.70 -11.66 1.84
C ALA A 128 14.47 -12.35 2.47
N GLY A 129 13.40 -11.59 2.74
CA GLY A 129 12.19 -12.09 3.39
C GLY A 129 12.30 -12.23 4.90
N ALA A 130 13.43 -11.84 5.51
CA ALA A 130 13.61 -11.85 6.94
C ALA A 130 12.95 -10.64 7.59
N TYR A 131 12.46 -10.82 8.81
CA TYR A 131 11.96 -9.72 9.64
C TYR A 131 13.11 -8.76 9.97
N GLU A 132 12.93 -7.48 9.76
CA GLU A 132 13.96 -6.46 9.98
C GLU A 132 13.52 -5.47 11.04
N ILE A 133 14.28 -5.41 12.15
CA ILE A 133 14.02 -4.49 13.24
C ILE A 133 14.92 -3.26 13.05
N GLY A 134 14.33 -2.07 13.06
CA GLY A 134 15.08 -0.80 13.02
C GLY A 134 15.22 -0.16 11.65
N ALA A 135 14.72 -0.81 10.58
CA ALA A 135 14.49 -0.17 9.29
C ALA A 135 13.10 0.49 9.23
N ALA A 136 12.83 1.21 8.16
CA ALA A 136 11.49 1.70 7.90
C ALA A 136 10.49 0.53 7.82
N SER A 137 9.34 0.68 8.47
CA SER A 137 8.26 -0.30 8.44
C SER A 137 6.92 0.40 8.24
N ALA A 138 5.89 -0.33 7.85
CA ALA A 138 4.55 0.23 7.77
C ALA A 138 3.48 -0.77 8.20
N VAL A 139 2.36 -0.21 8.67
CA VAL A 139 1.10 -0.94 8.81
C VAL A 139 0.12 -0.35 7.80
N VAL A 140 -0.48 -1.20 6.99
CA VAL A 140 -1.40 -0.80 5.93
C VAL A 140 -2.78 -1.37 6.21
N HIS A 141 -3.80 -0.53 6.11
CA HIS A 141 -5.22 -0.92 6.15
C HIS A 141 -5.90 -0.58 4.84
N THR A 142 -6.89 -1.37 4.45
CA THR A 142 -7.59 -1.18 3.17
C THR A 142 -9.10 -1.18 3.35
N LEU A 143 -9.76 -0.25 2.65
CA LEU A 143 -11.22 -0.22 2.51
C LEU A 143 -11.60 -0.31 1.03
N TYR A 144 -12.80 -0.75 0.73
CA TYR A 144 -13.33 -0.75 -0.63
C TYR A 144 -14.78 -0.28 -0.66
N GLU A 145 -15.15 0.31 -1.79
CA GLU A 145 -16.53 0.55 -2.19
C GLU A 145 -16.74 0.07 -3.63
N SER A 146 -17.89 0.39 -4.22
CA SER A 146 -18.24 -0.07 -5.58
C SER A 146 -17.24 0.35 -6.68
N SER A 147 -16.53 1.47 -6.50
CA SER A 147 -15.66 2.07 -7.52
C SER A 147 -14.21 2.22 -7.12
N TYR A 148 -13.92 2.26 -5.82
CA TYR A 148 -12.60 2.61 -5.30
C TYR A 148 -12.12 1.63 -4.24
N LEU A 149 -10.79 1.45 -4.21
CA LEU A 149 -10.04 0.87 -3.11
C LEU A 149 -9.29 2.02 -2.42
N TYR A 150 -9.46 2.14 -1.12
CA TYR A 150 -8.74 3.08 -0.26
C TYR A 150 -7.69 2.31 0.52
N CYS A 151 -6.51 2.88 0.65
CA CYS A 151 -5.44 2.32 1.45
C CYS A 151 -4.85 3.44 2.30
N ILE A 152 -4.65 3.20 3.58
CA ILE A 152 -3.80 4.02 4.44
C ILE A 152 -2.59 3.22 4.85
N ALA A 153 -1.40 3.82 4.82
CA ALA A 153 -0.17 3.26 5.35
C ALA A 153 0.38 4.19 6.44
N GLU A 154 0.47 3.68 7.64
CA GLU A 154 1.16 4.32 8.75
C GLU A 154 2.62 3.84 8.71
N VAL A 155 3.53 4.73 8.31
CA VAL A 155 4.94 4.39 8.10
C VAL A 155 5.77 4.91 9.26
N ALA A 156 6.46 3.99 9.94
CA ALA A 156 7.53 4.30 10.89
C ALA A 156 8.85 4.42 10.12
N ASP A 157 9.44 5.60 10.12
CA ASP A 157 10.69 5.91 9.40
C ASP A 157 11.41 7.04 10.14
N SER A 158 12.62 6.76 10.62
CA SER A 158 13.41 7.73 11.37
C SER A 158 13.94 8.88 10.49
N THR A 159 13.94 8.68 9.16
CA THR A 159 14.48 9.65 8.19
C THR A 159 13.44 9.96 7.10
N VAL A 160 12.64 11.01 7.33
CA VAL A 160 11.64 11.44 6.35
C VAL A 160 12.21 12.54 5.46
N ASN A 161 12.56 12.21 4.22
CA ASN A 161 13.00 13.19 3.22
C ASN A 161 11.80 13.93 2.62
N SER A 162 11.76 15.25 2.81
CA SER A 162 10.69 16.13 2.31
C SER A 162 10.98 16.80 0.97
N SER A 163 12.20 16.65 0.44
CA SER A 163 12.65 17.37 -0.75
C SER A 163 12.28 16.68 -2.08
N ALA A 164 11.76 15.45 -2.02
CA ALA A 164 11.33 14.75 -3.23
C ALA A 164 10.09 15.41 -3.82
N THR A 165 10.28 16.10 -4.93
CA THR A 165 9.17 16.55 -5.78
C THR A 165 8.61 15.37 -6.56
N ARG A 166 7.30 15.36 -6.73
CA ARG A 166 6.64 14.41 -7.64
C ARG A 166 7.19 14.61 -9.06
N PRO A 167 7.64 13.55 -9.76
CA PRO A 167 8.00 13.64 -11.17
C PRO A 167 6.79 13.99 -12.03
#